data_a6c73126bf682830cb11f9d3b867b593
#
_entry.id   a6c73126bf682830cb11f9d3b867b593
#
_cell.length_a   1.000
_cell.length_b   1.000
_cell.length_c   1.000
_cell.angle_alpha   90.00
_cell.angle_beta   90.00
_cell.angle_gamma   90.00
#
_symmetry.space_group_name_H-M   'P 1'
#
loop_
_entity.id
_entity.type
_entity.pdbx_description
1 polymer ?
#
loop_
_entity_poly.entity_id
_entity_poly.type
_entity_poly.pdbx_seq_one_letter_code
_entity_poly.pdbx_strand_id
1 'polypeptide(L)'
;QSYKESVHHQFVSTIANLKTLQKHSKAMYQDFWEGRKYNVSKNSEYANQTFVILPTNNLGRLNTLAEKLKAQDIEIYLNTSPIQTKSALKQTGDSVENFTIPVGSMIIPNLQPEAPLIAAILEFDAEIIESVLEEERRQRLKNSSSIMYDTTAFNLTMMYGLEAVTVQENIQKNLKKWKPIEVNLDVQEDALMWAVNGIDDRSVAFAARLMELGVEVRIIDKDALLSEQSLPRGSVVVIDMDNPDYEGLSSVVSAIALELNLPVASISSGFGAEELPDWGGEHFKLLERPQIALMGHQDFSSYDVGVSWWSLDHHLGIRHSMVNGSSLNYGDLRRYNTIIMPSGYL
;
A
#
# COMPACT_ATOMS: atom_id res chain seq x y z
N GLN A 1 8.60 14.54 40.38
CA GLN A 1 7.90 15.73 39.93
C GLN A 1 6.41 15.60 40.25
N SER A 2 5.79 16.63 40.79
CA SER A 2 4.36 16.67 40.97
C SER A 2 3.65 16.99 39.65
N TYR A 3 2.39 16.59 39.52
CA TYR A 3 1.57 16.90 38.31
C TYR A 3 1.55 18.42 38.04
N LYS A 4 1.46 19.24 39.11
CA LYS A 4 1.47 20.69 38.99
C LYS A 4 2.78 21.22 38.37
N GLU A 5 3.93 20.69 38.78
CA GLU A 5 5.23 21.08 38.23
C GLU A 5 5.34 20.69 36.76
N SER A 6 4.86 19.50 36.39
CA SER A 6 4.87 19.04 34.99
C SER A 6 4.01 19.95 34.10
N VAL A 7 2.79 20.30 34.54
CA VAL A 7 1.92 21.24 33.81
C VAL A 7 2.58 22.62 33.69
N HIS A 8 3.21 23.11 34.75
CA HIS A 8 3.91 24.41 34.72
C HIS A 8 5.10 24.39 33.75
N HIS A 9 5.89 23.34 33.75
CA HIS A 9 7.00 23.19 32.81
C HIS A 9 6.52 23.16 31.35
N GLN A 10 5.44 22.42 31.05
CA GLN A 10 4.86 22.38 29.71
C GLN A 10 4.39 23.77 29.26
N PHE A 11 3.70 24.50 30.14
CA PHE A 11 3.26 25.87 29.86
C PHE A 11 4.44 26.82 29.58
N VAL A 12 5.46 26.83 30.46
CA VAL A 12 6.65 27.68 30.28
C VAL A 12 7.39 27.34 29.00
N SER A 13 7.56 26.04 28.70
CA SER A 13 8.21 25.58 27.45
C SER A 13 7.43 26.03 26.21
N THR A 14 6.10 25.91 26.23
CA THR A 14 5.25 26.38 25.13
C THR A 14 5.41 27.89 24.88
N ILE A 15 5.34 28.68 25.94
CA ILE A 15 5.52 30.15 25.82
C ILE A 15 6.94 30.50 25.36
N ALA A 16 7.97 29.82 25.86
CA ALA A 16 9.35 30.02 25.42
C ALA A 16 9.52 29.71 23.91
N ASN A 17 8.95 28.59 23.43
CA ASN A 17 8.94 28.20 22.02
C ASN A 17 8.26 29.27 21.14
N LEU A 18 7.07 29.77 21.54
CA LEU A 18 6.36 30.81 20.82
C LEU A 18 7.16 32.11 20.74
N LYS A 19 7.79 32.54 21.85
CA LYS A 19 8.63 33.72 21.88
C LYS A 19 9.88 33.55 21.01
N THR A 20 10.50 32.39 21.02
CA THR A 20 11.65 32.05 20.16
C THR A 20 11.27 32.09 18.70
N LEU A 21 10.16 31.49 18.34
CA LEU A 21 9.62 31.52 16.97
C LEU A 21 9.34 32.93 16.52
N GLN A 22 8.68 33.74 17.34
CA GLN A 22 8.45 35.18 17.05
C GLN A 22 9.74 35.93 16.82
N LYS A 23 10.73 35.75 17.70
CA LYS A 23 12.03 36.47 17.65
C LYS A 23 12.84 36.06 16.41
N HIS A 24 12.82 34.81 16.02
CA HIS A 24 13.66 34.24 14.96
C HIS A 24 12.89 33.91 13.69
N SER A 25 11.62 34.27 13.59
CA SER A 25 10.74 33.93 12.47
C SER A 25 11.34 34.23 11.09
N LYS A 26 11.94 35.45 10.94
CA LYS A 26 12.56 35.86 9.67
C LYS A 26 13.71 34.92 9.26
N ALA A 27 14.60 34.59 10.18
CA ALA A 27 15.72 33.68 9.90
C ALA A 27 15.20 32.27 9.55
N MET A 28 14.24 31.75 10.31
CA MET A 28 13.64 30.40 10.05
C MET A 28 12.96 30.34 8.69
N TYR A 29 12.22 31.39 8.29
CA TYR A 29 11.63 31.45 6.95
C TYR A 29 12.68 31.57 5.85
N GLN A 30 13.75 32.30 6.11
CA GLN A 30 14.85 32.43 5.16
C GLN A 30 15.56 31.09 4.95
N ASP A 31 15.90 30.37 6.03
CA ASP A 31 16.53 29.05 5.96
C ASP A 31 15.63 28.05 5.23
N PHE A 32 14.34 28.05 5.54
CA PHE A 32 13.35 27.24 4.85
C PHE A 32 13.29 27.51 3.34
N TRP A 33 13.28 28.79 2.96
CA TRP A 33 13.26 29.19 1.55
C TRP A 33 14.56 28.84 0.84
N GLU A 34 15.71 29.14 1.44
CA GLU A 34 17.02 28.88 0.86
C GLU A 34 17.25 27.38 0.66
N GLY A 35 16.83 26.53 1.61
CA GLY A 35 16.88 25.11 1.49
C GLY A 35 16.07 24.61 0.28
N ARG A 36 14.81 25.02 0.15
CA ARG A 36 13.96 24.64 -0.98
C ARG A 36 14.50 25.15 -2.32
N LYS A 37 15.02 26.38 -2.33
CA LYS A 37 15.67 26.96 -3.52
C LYS A 37 16.92 26.18 -3.93
N TYR A 38 17.70 25.72 -2.94
CA TYR A 38 18.86 24.86 -3.19
C TYR A 38 18.41 23.52 -3.79
N ASN A 39 17.40 22.87 -3.23
CA ASN A 39 16.90 21.55 -3.68
C ASN A 39 16.48 21.54 -5.15
N VAL A 40 15.97 22.65 -5.70
CA VAL A 40 15.61 22.76 -7.13
C VAL A 40 16.74 23.31 -8.00
N SER A 41 17.92 23.53 -7.45
CA SER A 41 19.07 24.02 -8.19
C SER A 41 19.86 22.89 -8.85
N LYS A 42 20.59 23.19 -9.91
CA LYS A 42 21.50 22.23 -10.55
C LYS A 42 22.68 21.81 -9.65
N ASN A 43 22.93 22.55 -8.58
CA ASN A 43 24.00 22.30 -7.62
C ASN A 43 23.52 21.42 -6.45
N SER A 44 22.25 21.07 -6.41
CA SER A 44 21.70 20.15 -5.43
C SER A 44 22.32 18.77 -5.61
N GLU A 45 22.62 18.09 -4.51
CA GLU A 45 23.04 16.68 -4.50
C GLU A 45 21.99 15.76 -5.14
N TYR A 46 20.72 16.17 -5.11
CA TYR A 46 19.58 15.44 -5.67
C TYR A 46 19.33 15.73 -7.16
N ALA A 47 20.07 16.67 -7.76
CA ALA A 47 19.75 17.22 -9.08
C ALA A 47 19.71 16.18 -10.21
N ASN A 48 20.49 15.12 -10.10
CA ASN A 48 20.57 14.04 -11.09
C ASN A 48 19.94 12.72 -10.62
N GLN A 49 19.21 12.74 -9.51
CA GLN A 49 18.56 11.53 -9.00
C GLN A 49 17.11 11.44 -9.48
N THR A 50 16.70 10.30 -9.97
CA THR A 50 15.30 10.01 -10.31
C THR A 50 14.95 8.62 -9.79
N PHE A 51 13.84 8.52 -9.06
CA PHE A 51 13.25 7.26 -8.65
C PHE A 51 12.21 6.83 -9.67
N VAL A 52 12.19 5.54 -9.98
CA VAL A 52 11.33 4.95 -11.01
C VAL A 52 10.63 3.75 -10.41
N ILE A 53 9.30 3.76 -10.38
CA ILE A 53 8.50 2.58 -10.03
C ILE A 53 8.05 1.93 -11.34
N LEU A 54 8.36 0.65 -11.51
CA LEU A 54 8.08 -0.08 -12.73
C LEU A 54 6.57 -0.36 -12.87
N PRO A 55 6.06 -0.60 -14.09
CA PRO A 55 4.66 -0.95 -14.30
C PRO A 55 4.26 -2.18 -13.50
N THR A 56 3.07 -2.15 -12.92
CA THR A 56 2.52 -3.24 -12.11
C THR A 56 1.06 -3.47 -12.42
N ASN A 57 0.60 -4.71 -12.26
CA ASN A 57 -0.82 -5.06 -12.31
C ASN A 57 -1.52 -4.78 -10.97
N ASN A 58 -0.77 -4.48 -9.90
CA ASN A 58 -1.35 -4.05 -8.63
C ASN A 58 -1.56 -2.53 -8.63
N LEU A 59 -2.58 -2.09 -9.35
CA LEU A 59 -2.92 -0.67 -9.47
C LEU A 59 -3.38 -0.08 -8.14
N GLY A 60 -3.92 -0.89 -7.24
CA GLY A 60 -4.31 -0.47 -5.89
C GLY A 60 -3.13 0.06 -5.09
N ARG A 61 -2.05 -0.71 -5.02
CA ARG A 61 -0.82 -0.29 -4.32
C ARG A 61 -0.18 0.93 -4.97
N LEU A 62 -0.09 0.92 -6.31
CA LEU A 62 0.51 2.02 -7.06
C LEU A 62 -0.23 3.33 -6.82
N ASN A 63 -1.56 3.33 -6.94
CA ASN A 63 -2.39 4.51 -6.71
C ASN A 63 -2.29 5.00 -5.25
N THR A 64 -2.34 4.09 -4.27
CA THR A 64 -2.22 4.44 -2.85
C THR A 64 -0.87 5.09 -2.53
N LEU A 65 0.23 4.55 -3.06
CA LEU A 65 1.55 5.17 -2.90
C LEU A 65 1.61 6.54 -3.58
N ALA A 66 1.12 6.65 -4.82
CA ALA A 66 1.10 7.89 -5.57
C ALA A 66 0.30 9.00 -4.86
N GLU A 67 -0.86 8.67 -4.28
CA GLU A 67 -1.66 9.61 -3.50
C GLU A 67 -0.95 10.09 -2.23
N LYS A 68 -0.23 9.19 -1.53
CA LYS A 68 0.60 9.56 -0.38
C LYS A 68 1.73 10.51 -0.77
N LEU A 69 2.42 10.25 -1.88
CA LEU A 69 3.46 11.13 -2.39
C LEU A 69 2.89 12.51 -2.76
N LYS A 70 1.75 12.54 -3.45
CA LYS A 70 1.07 13.80 -3.79
C LYS A 70 0.59 14.59 -2.56
N ALA A 71 0.14 13.90 -1.50
CA ALA A 71 -0.25 14.54 -0.25
C ALA A 71 0.93 15.26 0.45
N GLN A 72 2.17 14.92 0.07
CA GLN A 72 3.41 15.57 0.50
C GLN A 72 3.93 16.60 -0.54
N ASP A 73 3.08 17.04 -1.48
CA ASP A 73 3.44 17.95 -2.58
C ASP A 73 4.55 17.41 -3.51
N ILE A 74 4.79 16.11 -3.53
CA ILE A 74 5.75 15.47 -4.42
C ILE A 74 5.14 15.34 -5.82
N GLU A 75 5.84 15.88 -6.81
CA GLU A 75 5.43 15.75 -8.21
C GLU A 75 5.84 14.39 -8.76
N ILE A 76 4.87 13.69 -9.33
CA ILE A 76 5.02 12.37 -9.92
C ILE A 76 4.49 12.36 -11.35
N TYR A 77 5.13 11.57 -12.20
CA TYR A 77 4.86 11.51 -13.62
C TYR A 77 4.74 10.07 -14.11
N LEU A 78 4.16 9.87 -15.28
CA LEU A 78 4.24 8.63 -16.06
C LEU A 78 5.05 8.91 -17.32
N ASN A 79 5.95 7.98 -17.70
CA ASN A 79 6.61 8.08 -18.99
C ASN A 79 5.67 7.59 -20.10
N THR A 80 5.75 8.29 -21.25
CA THR A 80 4.90 8.02 -22.43
C THR A 80 5.61 7.22 -23.51
N SER A 81 6.92 7.03 -23.38
CA SER A 81 7.77 6.21 -24.26
C SER A 81 8.89 5.57 -23.44
N PRO A 82 9.51 4.48 -23.92
CA PRO A 82 10.66 3.88 -23.25
C PRO A 82 11.79 4.90 -23.09
N ILE A 83 12.48 4.88 -21.96
CA ILE A 83 13.60 5.78 -21.66
C ILE A 83 14.85 4.96 -21.44
N GLN A 84 15.88 5.21 -22.23
CA GLN A 84 17.20 4.59 -22.04
C GLN A 84 18.00 5.37 -21.01
N THR A 85 18.57 4.64 -20.04
CA THR A 85 19.47 5.18 -19.01
C THR A 85 20.81 4.45 -19.04
N LYS A 86 21.86 5.12 -18.60
CA LYS A 86 23.20 4.51 -18.56
C LYS A 86 23.28 3.37 -17.56
N SER A 87 22.68 3.56 -16.42
CA SER A 87 22.60 2.54 -15.37
C SER A 87 21.37 2.78 -14.49
N ALA A 88 20.94 1.72 -13.81
CA ALA A 88 19.91 1.75 -12.81
C ALA A 88 20.31 0.92 -11.60
N LEU A 89 20.12 1.44 -10.40
CA LEU A 89 20.27 0.72 -9.14
C LEU A 89 18.93 0.08 -8.77
N LYS A 90 18.91 -1.22 -8.55
CA LYS A 90 17.74 -1.96 -8.09
C LYS A 90 17.61 -1.91 -6.56
N GLN A 91 16.42 -2.23 -6.06
CA GLN A 91 16.12 -2.34 -4.62
C GLN A 91 17.00 -3.38 -3.89
N THR A 92 17.56 -4.35 -4.61
CA THR A 92 18.48 -5.36 -4.07
C THR A 92 19.92 -4.86 -3.94
N GLY A 93 20.23 -3.63 -4.37
CA GLY A 93 21.58 -3.08 -4.39
C GLY A 93 22.35 -3.40 -5.69
N ASP A 94 21.77 -4.19 -6.60
CA ASP A 94 22.40 -4.53 -7.87
C ASP A 94 22.32 -3.34 -8.86
N SER A 95 23.42 -3.03 -9.52
CA SER A 95 23.47 -2.05 -10.60
C SER A 95 23.35 -2.74 -11.96
N VAL A 96 22.47 -2.23 -12.80
CA VAL A 96 22.25 -2.72 -14.19
C VAL A 96 22.66 -1.63 -15.17
N GLU A 97 23.59 -1.94 -16.06
CA GLU A 97 23.99 -1.03 -17.15
C GLU A 97 23.00 -1.07 -18.31
N ASN A 98 22.88 0.06 -19.03
CA ASN A 98 22.00 0.21 -20.21
C ASN A 98 20.54 -0.20 -19.92
N PHE A 99 20.00 0.28 -18.81
CA PHE A 99 18.65 -0.05 -18.40
C PHE A 99 17.60 0.71 -19.22
N THR A 100 16.58 0.00 -19.69
CA THR A 100 15.43 0.59 -20.38
C THR A 100 14.26 0.69 -19.41
N ILE A 101 13.85 1.90 -19.06
CA ILE A 101 12.64 2.16 -18.30
C ILE A 101 11.44 1.90 -19.23
N PRO A 102 10.57 0.92 -18.90
CA PRO A 102 9.41 0.60 -19.72
C PRO A 102 8.36 1.72 -19.70
N VAL A 103 7.52 1.78 -20.74
CA VAL A 103 6.37 2.71 -20.80
C VAL A 103 5.40 2.45 -19.65
N GLY A 104 4.82 3.51 -19.08
CA GLY A 104 3.88 3.42 -17.97
C GLY A 104 4.55 3.31 -16.61
N SER A 105 5.89 3.42 -16.55
CA SER A 105 6.60 3.57 -15.26
C SER A 105 6.25 4.90 -14.59
N MET A 106 6.15 4.89 -13.28
CA MET A 106 6.02 6.12 -12.50
C MET A 106 7.40 6.73 -12.27
N ILE A 107 7.56 7.98 -12.66
CA ILE A 107 8.83 8.73 -12.63
C ILE A 107 8.75 9.82 -11.57
N ILE A 108 9.71 9.84 -10.67
CA ILE A 108 9.80 10.80 -9.56
C ILE A 108 11.19 11.45 -9.64
N PRO A 109 11.38 12.53 -10.43
CA PRO A 109 12.64 13.26 -10.45
C PRO A 109 12.87 13.91 -9.09
N ASN A 110 14.08 13.82 -8.54
CA ASN A 110 14.36 14.36 -7.21
C ASN A 110 14.82 15.84 -7.23
N LEU A 111 14.69 16.52 -8.37
CA LEU A 111 14.90 17.96 -8.49
C LEU A 111 13.62 18.73 -8.12
N GLN A 112 13.21 18.62 -6.87
CA GLN A 112 11.97 19.17 -6.32
C GLN A 112 12.23 19.87 -4.97
N PRO A 113 11.32 20.76 -4.49
CA PRO A 113 11.50 21.41 -3.19
C PRO A 113 11.63 20.43 -2.03
N GLU A 114 10.92 19.28 -2.09
CA GLU A 114 10.91 18.23 -1.06
C GLU A 114 11.98 17.15 -1.30
N ALA A 115 13.05 17.43 -2.04
CA ALA A 115 14.08 16.44 -2.40
C ALA A 115 14.65 15.64 -1.23
N PRO A 116 14.95 16.20 -0.06
CA PRO A 116 15.40 15.42 1.10
C PRO A 116 14.36 14.42 1.60
N LEU A 117 13.06 14.79 1.57
CA LEU A 117 11.97 13.88 1.94
C LEU A 117 11.83 12.75 0.93
N ILE A 118 11.90 13.08 -0.37
CA ILE A 118 11.84 12.08 -1.45
C ILE A 118 12.98 11.07 -1.29
N ALA A 119 14.21 11.53 -1.07
CA ALA A 119 15.34 10.65 -0.81
C ALA A 119 15.07 9.76 0.41
N ALA A 120 14.70 10.35 1.55
CA ALA A 120 14.49 9.63 2.80
C ALA A 120 13.46 8.49 2.71
N ILE A 121 12.42 8.65 1.85
CA ILE A 121 11.33 7.66 1.74
C ILE A 121 11.46 6.70 0.55
N LEU A 122 12.33 7.00 -0.42
CA LEU A 122 12.47 6.19 -1.65
C LEU A 122 13.88 5.65 -1.86
N GLU A 123 14.87 6.04 -1.07
CA GLU A 123 16.24 5.56 -1.17
C GLU A 123 16.35 4.09 -0.78
N PHE A 124 17.14 3.31 -1.55
CA PHE A 124 17.28 1.87 -1.32
C PHE A 124 18.39 1.52 -0.33
N ASP A 125 19.40 2.37 -0.24
CA ASP A 125 20.59 2.17 0.58
C ASP A 125 20.81 3.39 1.47
N ALA A 126 20.06 3.44 2.57
CA ALA A 126 20.21 4.50 3.56
C ALA A 126 21.48 4.26 4.38
N GLU A 127 22.50 5.07 4.15
CA GLU A 127 23.73 5.02 4.93
C GLU A 127 23.53 5.55 6.37
N ILE A 128 23.84 4.71 7.35
CA ILE A 128 23.89 5.12 8.76
C ILE A 128 25.30 5.56 9.09
N ILE A 129 25.45 6.74 9.65
CA ILE A 129 26.76 7.31 10.05
C ILE A 129 27.47 6.36 11.00
N GLU A 130 28.76 6.04 10.74
CA GLU A 130 29.57 5.08 11.50
C GLU A 130 29.53 5.34 13.01
N SER A 131 29.60 6.59 13.45
CA SER A 131 29.52 6.95 14.88
C SER A 131 28.21 6.50 15.55
N VAL A 132 27.10 6.45 14.82
CA VAL A 132 25.82 5.93 15.34
C VAL A 132 25.85 4.41 15.45
N LEU A 133 26.46 3.72 14.48
CA LEU A 133 26.66 2.27 14.52
C LEU A 133 27.58 1.85 15.69
N GLU A 134 28.65 2.59 15.92
CA GLU A 134 29.55 2.35 17.06
C GLU A 134 28.84 2.55 18.41
N GLU A 135 28.02 3.62 18.54
CA GLU A 135 27.25 3.87 19.74
C GLU A 135 26.16 2.81 19.95
N GLU A 136 25.43 2.41 18.91
CA GLU A 136 24.47 1.31 18.95
C GLU A 136 25.12 0.02 19.48
N ARG A 137 26.29 -0.34 18.92
CA ARG A 137 27.05 -1.51 19.36
C ARG A 137 27.46 -1.39 20.84
N ARG A 138 27.90 -0.22 21.26
CA ARG A 138 28.26 0.06 22.64
C ARG A 138 27.08 -0.10 23.59
N GLN A 139 25.91 0.45 23.23
CA GLN A 139 24.70 0.39 24.05
C GLN A 139 24.18 -1.07 24.15
N ARG A 140 24.19 -1.82 23.08
CA ARG A 140 23.81 -3.22 23.09
C ARG A 140 24.70 -4.07 23.99
N LEU A 141 26.01 -3.87 23.89
CA LEU A 141 26.98 -4.63 24.68
C LEU A 141 26.97 -4.26 26.17
N LYS A 142 26.76 -2.99 26.53
CA LYS A 142 26.80 -2.53 27.92
C LYS A 142 25.47 -2.60 28.64
N ASN A 143 24.40 -2.26 27.97
CA ASN A 143 23.09 -2.01 28.58
C ASN A 143 22.00 -2.93 28.03
N SER A 144 22.31 -3.83 27.11
CA SER A 144 21.33 -4.67 26.37
C SER A 144 20.17 -3.84 25.78
N SER A 145 20.45 -2.56 25.45
CA SER A 145 19.48 -1.62 24.90
C SER A 145 19.92 -1.14 23.53
N SER A 146 18.97 -0.86 22.65
CA SER A 146 19.20 -0.26 21.34
C SER A 146 18.91 1.25 21.40
N ILE A 147 19.75 2.04 20.73
CA ILE A 147 19.48 3.48 20.45
C ILE A 147 18.82 3.66 19.09
N MET A 148 18.90 2.64 18.23
CA MET A 148 18.14 2.62 17.00
C MET A 148 16.68 2.42 17.33
N TYR A 149 15.93 3.47 17.16
CA TYR A 149 14.50 3.50 17.41
C TYR A 149 13.77 3.21 16.11
N ASP A 150 12.78 2.31 16.20
CA ASP A 150 11.92 1.95 15.10
C ASP A 150 12.64 1.23 13.92
N THR A 151 12.05 1.26 12.73
CA THR A 151 12.65 0.64 11.53
C THR A 151 13.65 1.59 10.87
N THR A 152 14.77 1.07 10.42
CA THR A 152 15.81 1.83 9.71
C THR A 152 15.65 1.77 8.19
N ALA A 153 14.68 1.02 7.69
CA ALA A 153 14.40 0.85 6.26
C ALA A 153 13.02 1.42 5.91
N PHE A 154 12.97 2.71 5.59
CA PHE A 154 11.71 3.41 5.28
C PHE A 154 11.39 3.46 3.78
N ASN A 155 12.02 2.63 2.95
CA ASN A 155 11.74 2.64 1.53
C ASN A 155 10.29 2.26 1.23
N LEU A 156 9.49 3.24 0.81
CA LEU A 156 8.06 3.03 0.56
C LEU A 156 7.81 2.07 -0.59
N THR A 157 8.65 2.03 -1.62
CA THR A 157 8.42 1.11 -2.74
C THR A 157 8.56 -0.35 -2.28
N MET A 158 9.53 -0.64 -1.41
CA MET A 158 9.69 -1.97 -0.81
C MET A 158 8.55 -2.29 0.16
N MET A 159 8.13 -1.34 1.00
CA MET A 159 7.00 -1.53 1.93
C MET A 159 5.68 -1.79 1.20
N TYR A 160 5.49 -1.19 0.03
CA TYR A 160 4.33 -1.43 -0.84
C TYR A 160 4.51 -2.66 -1.76
N GLY A 161 5.65 -3.33 -1.73
CA GLY A 161 5.95 -4.45 -2.62
C GLY A 161 5.87 -4.07 -4.10
N LEU A 162 6.30 -2.86 -4.43
CA LEU A 162 6.38 -2.33 -5.80
C LEU A 162 7.82 -2.40 -6.28
N GLU A 163 8.02 -2.91 -7.48
CA GLU A 163 9.35 -2.98 -8.09
C GLU A 163 9.80 -1.60 -8.53
N ALA A 164 11.02 -1.21 -8.13
CA ALA A 164 11.54 0.12 -8.40
C ALA A 164 13.05 0.11 -8.67
N VAL A 165 13.52 1.16 -9.34
CA VAL A 165 14.93 1.44 -9.58
C VAL A 165 15.23 2.91 -9.34
N THR A 166 16.48 3.22 -9.02
CA THR A 166 17.01 4.59 -8.98
C THR A 166 17.99 4.81 -10.12
N VAL A 167 17.88 5.94 -10.82
CA VAL A 167 18.81 6.33 -11.88
C VAL A 167 19.48 7.65 -11.54
N GLN A 168 20.77 7.78 -11.87
CA GLN A 168 21.57 9.00 -11.64
C GLN A 168 21.47 9.97 -12.84
N GLU A 169 20.25 10.20 -13.29
CA GLU A 169 19.90 11.08 -14.40
C GLU A 169 18.62 11.85 -14.08
N ASN A 170 18.58 13.14 -14.43
CA ASN A 170 17.36 13.93 -14.31
C ASN A 170 16.44 13.69 -15.50
N ILE A 171 15.42 12.90 -15.32
CA ILE A 171 14.46 12.57 -16.37
C ILE A 171 13.36 13.64 -16.41
N GLN A 172 13.27 14.40 -17.51
CA GLN A 172 12.27 15.46 -17.68
C GLN A 172 11.53 15.40 -19.02
N LYS A 173 11.91 14.47 -19.91
CA LYS A 173 11.30 14.36 -21.25
C LYS A 173 10.36 13.17 -21.34
N ASN A 174 9.36 13.28 -22.21
CA ASN A 174 8.37 12.23 -22.45
C ASN A 174 7.59 11.85 -21.20
N LEU A 175 7.27 12.85 -20.37
CA LEU A 175 6.55 12.70 -19.13
C LEU A 175 5.17 13.32 -19.21
N LYS A 176 4.19 12.64 -18.64
CA LYS A 176 2.84 13.12 -18.39
C LYS A 176 2.63 13.17 -16.88
N LYS A 177 2.09 14.29 -16.35
CA LYS A 177 1.77 14.38 -14.92
C LYS A 177 0.83 13.24 -14.54
N TRP A 178 1.17 12.53 -13.47
CA TRP A 178 0.39 11.38 -13.02
C TRP A 178 -1.03 11.83 -12.58
N LYS A 179 -1.98 11.02 -12.92
CA LYS A 179 -3.36 11.06 -12.43
C LYS A 179 -3.74 9.65 -12.00
N PRO A 180 -4.67 9.49 -11.05
CA PRO A 180 -5.23 8.17 -10.74
C PRO A 180 -5.63 7.47 -12.04
N ILE A 181 -5.24 6.21 -12.13
CA ILE A 181 -5.64 5.36 -13.26
C ILE A 181 -7.10 4.98 -12.99
N GLU A 182 -8.01 5.61 -13.75
CA GLU A 182 -9.43 5.28 -13.71
C GLU A 182 -9.69 4.07 -14.60
N VAL A 183 -10.45 3.14 -14.09
CA VAL A 183 -10.80 1.91 -14.80
C VAL A 183 -12.14 2.12 -15.50
N ASN A 184 -12.17 1.90 -16.82
CA ASN A 184 -13.42 1.73 -17.55
C ASN A 184 -13.93 0.30 -17.30
N LEU A 185 -15.10 0.20 -16.71
CA LEU A 185 -15.76 -1.09 -16.48
C LEU A 185 -16.66 -1.42 -17.69
N ASP A 186 -16.45 -2.61 -18.23
CA ASP A 186 -17.33 -3.21 -19.23
C ASP A 186 -17.92 -4.50 -18.63
N VAL A 187 -18.89 -4.33 -17.73
CA VAL A 187 -19.59 -5.43 -17.08
C VAL A 187 -20.82 -5.81 -17.92
N GLN A 188 -20.71 -6.92 -18.64
CA GLN A 188 -21.80 -7.45 -19.48
C GLN A 188 -22.82 -8.18 -18.61
N GLU A 189 -24.12 -7.89 -18.80
CA GLU A 189 -25.21 -8.47 -18.02
C GLU A 189 -25.41 -9.97 -18.29
N ASP A 190 -25.11 -10.41 -19.53
CA ASP A 190 -25.28 -11.77 -20.01
C ASP A 190 -24.00 -12.62 -19.88
N ALA A 191 -22.98 -12.12 -19.17
CA ALA A 191 -21.78 -12.87 -18.90
C ALA A 191 -22.05 -14.07 -17.99
N LEU A 192 -21.38 -15.19 -18.25
CA LEU A 192 -21.43 -16.38 -17.41
C LEU A 192 -20.83 -16.10 -16.02
N MET A 193 -19.80 -15.27 -15.99
CA MET A 193 -19.10 -14.89 -14.77
C MET A 193 -18.35 -13.58 -14.92
N TRP A 194 -18.01 -12.98 -13.79
CA TRP A 194 -17.19 -11.78 -13.68
C TRP A 194 -15.97 -12.06 -12.84
N ALA A 195 -14.79 -11.68 -13.32
CA ALA A 195 -13.54 -11.96 -12.64
C ALA A 195 -12.71 -10.70 -12.41
N VAL A 196 -12.02 -10.64 -11.28
CA VAL A 196 -11.01 -9.63 -10.97
C VAL A 196 -9.66 -10.30 -10.75
N ASN A 197 -8.59 -9.61 -11.19
CA ASN A 197 -7.24 -10.13 -11.11
C ASN A 197 -6.75 -10.17 -9.65
N GLY A 198 -6.30 -11.35 -9.19
CA GLY A 198 -5.83 -11.59 -7.83
C GLY A 198 -4.50 -10.92 -7.47
N ILE A 199 -3.77 -10.36 -8.46
CA ILE A 199 -2.55 -9.60 -8.20
C ILE A 199 -2.88 -8.26 -7.53
N ASP A 200 -4.04 -7.67 -7.85
CA ASP A 200 -4.47 -6.42 -7.23
C ASP A 200 -5.08 -6.68 -5.85
N ASP A 201 -4.50 -6.11 -4.80
CA ASP A 201 -4.95 -6.30 -3.42
C ASP A 201 -6.41 -5.93 -3.18
N ARG A 202 -6.98 -5.05 -4.01
CA ARG A 202 -8.39 -4.67 -3.94
C ARG A 202 -9.34 -5.83 -4.28
N SER A 203 -8.83 -6.90 -4.90
CA SER A 203 -9.59 -8.13 -5.12
C SER A 203 -10.11 -8.75 -3.82
N VAL A 204 -9.37 -8.60 -2.72
CA VAL A 204 -9.78 -9.06 -1.38
C VAL A 204 -10.98 -8.25 -0.87
N ALA A 205 -10.92 -6.92 -1.00
CA ALA A 205 -12.04 -6.04 -0.62
C ALA A 205 -13.26 -6.26 -1.52
N PHE A 206 -13.04 -6.55 -2.81
CA PHE A 206 -14.10 -6.90 -3.76
C PHE A 206 -14.85 -8.16 -3.32
N ALA A 207 -14.14 -9.24 -3.04
CA ALA A 207 -14.73 -10.48 -2.52
C ALA A 207 -15.47 -10.24 -1.19
N ALA A 208 -14.84 -9.55 -0.27
CA ALA A 208 -15.38 -9.27 1.05
C ALA A 208 -16.71 -8.50 1.02
N ARG A 209 -16.76 -7.43 0.24
CA ARG A 209 -17.97 -6.58 0.13
C ARG A 209 -19.10 -7.31 -0.58
N LEU A 210 -18.80 -8.09 -1.61
CA LEU A 210 -19.81 -8.92 -2.29
C LEU A 210 -20.38 -9.98 -1.35
N MET A 211 -19.54 -10.70 -0.59
CA MET A 211 -19.99 -11.65 0.41
C MET A 211 -20.82 -11.01 1.54
N GLU A 212 -20.51 -9.77 1.94
CA GLU A 212 -21.33 -9.02 2.90
C GLU A 212 -22.74 -8.70 2.37
N LEU A 213 -22.88 -8.56 1.05
CA LEU A 213 -24.16 -8.40 0.36
C LEU A 213 -24.88 -9.74 0.09
N GLY A 214 -24.28 -10.86 0.45
CA GLY A 214 -24.86 -12.19 0.27
C GLY A 214 -24.57 -12.83 -1.09
N VAL A 215 -23.60 -12.29 -1.83
CA VAL A 215 -23.14 -12.88 -3.10
C VAL A 215 -22.19 -14.04 -2.82
N GLU A 216 -22.41 -15.18 -3.47
CA GLU A 216 -21.49 -16.30 -3.48
C GLU A 216 -20.30 -15.99 -4.39
N VAL A 217 -19.09 -16.14 -3.85
CA VAL A 217 -17.84 -15.72 -4.49
C VAL A 217 -16.86 -16.89 -4.49
N ARG A 218 -16.13 -17.08 -5.59
CA ARG A 218 -15.08 -18.11 -5.68
C ARG A 218 -13.71 -17.46 -5.80
N ILE A 219 -12.68 -18.18 -5.37
CA ILE A 219 -11.27 -17.87 -5.57
C ILE A 219 -10.63 -18.96 -6.42
N ILE A 220 -9.69 -18.58 -7.28
CA ILE A 220 -8.91 -19.50 -8.10
C ILE A 220 -7.58 -19.81 -7.39
N ASP A 221 -7.29 -21.08 -7.15
CA ASP A 221 -6.05 -21.50 -6.48
C ASP A 221 -4.94 -21.96 -7.45
N LYS A 222 -5.20 -21.94 -8.76
CA LYS A 222 -4.25 -22.20 -9.84
C LYS A 222 -4.53 -21.24 -11.00
N ASP A 223 -3.49 -20.81 -11.72
CA ASP A 223 -3.68 -19.97 -12.90
C ASP A 223 -4.67 -20.57 -13.88
N ALA A 224 -5.55 -19.75 -14.45
CA ALA A 224 -6.56 -20.13 -15.42
C ALA A 224 -6.56 -19.15 -16.61
N LEU A 225 -7.05 -19.63 -17.75
CA LEU A 225 -7.26 -18.84 -18.96
C LEU A 225 -8.65 -19.14 -19.50
N LEU A 226 -9.58 -18.22 -19.32
CA LEU A 226 -10.98 -18.34 -19.73
C LEU A 226 -11.36 -17.23 -20.69
N SER A 227 -11.96 -17.53 -21.83
CA SER A 227 -12.35 -16.51 -22.84
C SER A 227 -11.21 -15.53 -23.14
N GLU A 228 -9.99 -16.00 -23.31
CA GLU A 228 -8.76 -15.19 -23.53
C GLU A 228 -8.35 -14.29 -22.35
N GLN A 229 -9.05 -14.37 -21.22
CA GLN A 229 -8.71 -13.66 -20.00
C GLN A 229 -7.78 -14.51 -19.13
N SER A 230 -6.57 -13.99 -18.89
CA SER A 230 -5.61 -14.61 -17.97
C SER A 230 -5.98 -14.27 -16.53
N LEU A 231 -6.27 -15.30 -15.76
CA LEU A 231 -6.67 -15.21 -14.35
C LEU A 231 -5.60 -15.90 -13.50
N PRO A 232 -4.67 -15.14 -12.94
CA PRO A 232 -3.64 -15.71 -12.07
C PRO A 232 -4.25 -16.27 -10.79
N ARG A 233 -3.54 -17.15 -10.12
CA ARG A 233 -3.88 -17.64 -8.79
C ARG A 233 -4.23 -16.49 -7.86
N GLY A 234 -5.29 -16.62 -7.08
CA GLY A 234 -5.82 -15.57 -6.21
C GLY A 234 -6.87 -14.69 -6.88
N SER A 235 -7.13 -14.87 -8.19
CA SER A 235 -8.23 -14.15 -8.85
C SER A 235 -9.56 -14.51 -8.23
N VAL A 236 -10.41 -13.50 -8.09
CA VAL A 236 -11.75 -13.63 -7.50
C VAL A 236 -12.77 -13.66 -8.63
N VAL A 237 -13.71 -14.61 -8.54
CA VAL A 237 -14.72 -14.86 -9.57
C VAL A 237 -16.11 -14.88 -8.95
N VAL A 238 -17.05 -14.20 -9.60
CA VAL A 238 -18.49 -14.26 -9.31
C VAL A 238 -19.16 -14.97 -10.47
N ILE A 239 -19.87 -16.05 -10.19
CA ILE A 239 -20.51 -16.89 -11.20
C ILE A 239 -22.02 -16.73 -11.09
N ASP A 240 -22.68 -16.45 -12.20
CA ASP A 240 -24.13 -16.25 -12.23
C ASP A 240 -24.89 -17.48 -11.71
N MET A 241 -24.47 -18.67 -12.09
CA MET A 241 -25.07 -19.94 -11.65
C MET A 241 -24.93 -20.24 -10.16
N ASP A 242 -23.96 -19.67 -9.47
CA ASP A 242 -23.83 -19.77 -8.01
C ASP A 242 -24.81 -18.83 -7.27
N ASN A 243 -25.37 -17.86 -7.98
CA ASN A 243 -26.20 -16.79 -7.43
C ASN A 243 -27.60 -16.70 -8.11
N PRO A 244 -28.32 -17.81 -8.30
CA PRO A 244 -29.51 -17.86 -9.15
C PRO A 244 -30.68 -16.97 -8.68
N ASP A 245 -30.74 -16.71 -7.37
CA ASP A 245 -31.80 -15.90 -6.76
C ASP A 245 -31.38 -14.44 -6.51
N TYR A 246 -30.19 -14.04 -6.97
CA TYR A 246 -29.66 -12.70 -6.74
C TYR A 246 -30.04 -11.75 -7.89
N GLU A 247 -31.07 -10.94 -7.68
CA GLU A 247 -31.51 -9.97 -8.68
C GLU A 247 -30.48 -8.85 -8.89
N GLY A 248 -30.11 -8.56 -10.15
CA GLY A 248 -29.21 -7.47 -10.50
C GLY A 248 -27.73 -7.75 -10.12
N LEU A 249 -27.29 -8.99 -10.14
CA LEU A 249 -25.91 -9.39 -9.78
C LEU A 249 -24.85 -8.60 -10.55
N SER A 250 -24.96 -8.44 -11.86
CA SER A 250 -24.05 -7.65 -12.70
C SER A 250 -23.93 -6.19 -12.25
N SER A 251 -25.05 -5.59 -11.85
CA SER A 251 -25.10 -4.20 -11.34
C SER A 251 -24.35 -4.08 -10.01
N VAL A 252 -24.49 -5.05 -9.11
CA VAL A 252 -23.80 -5.06 -7.81
C VAL A 252 -22.30 -5.29 -8.01
N VAL A 253 -21.91 -6.24 -8.86
CA VAL A 253 -20.51 -6.47 -9.26
C VAL A 253 -19.89 -5.18 -9.82
N SER A 254 -20.61 -4.51 -10.74
CA SER A 254 -20.16 -3.25 -11.33
C SER A 254 -20.01 -2.13 -10.29
N ALA A 255 -20.98 -1.98 -9.39
CA ALA A 255 -20.96 -0.95 -8.35
C ALA A 255 -19.77 -1.09 -7.41
N ILE A 256 -19.51 -2.31 -6.91
CA ILE A 256 -18.37 -2.57 -6.01
C ILE A 256 -17.03 -2.42 -6.74
N ALA A 257 -16.94 -2.88 -7.99
CA ALA A 257 -15.73 -2.73 -8.80
C ALA A 257 -15.43 -1.24 -9.09
N LEU A 258 -16.47 -0.43 -9.39
CA LEU A 258 -16.33 1.01 -9.60
C LEU A 258 -15.87 1.73 -8.32
N GLU A 259 -16.49 1.41 -7.19
CA GLU A 259 -16.11 1.97 -5.88
C GLU A 259 -14.64 1.69 -5.54
N LEU A 260 -14.17 0.48 -5.86
CA LEU A 260 -12.80 0.06 -5.66
C LEU A 260 -11.85 0.50 -6.79
N ASN A 261 -12.35 1.10 -7.87
CA ASN A 261 -11.60 1.37 -9.09
C ASN A 261 -10.84 0.13 -9.59
N LEU A 262 -11.50 -1.04 -9.61
CA LEU A 262 -10.92 -2.34 -9.89
C LEU A 262 -11.40 -2.88 -11.24
N PRO A 263 -10.50 -3.26 -12.18
CA PRO A 263 -10.89 -3.83 -13.46
C PRO A 263 -11.66 -5.15 -13.27
N VAL A 264 -12.75 -5.31 -14.00
CA VAL A 264 -13.53 -6.55 -14.05
C VAL A 264 -13.51 -7.07 -15.48
N ALA A 265 -13.26 -8.36 -15.64
CA ALA A 265 -13.41 -9.06 -16.91
C ALA A 265 -14.74 -9.80 -16.93
N SER A 266 -15.55 -9.60 -17.98
CA SER A 266 -16.73 -10.39 -18.27
C SER A 266 -16.34 -11.63 -19.07
N ILE A 267 -16.76 -12.81 -18.63
CA ILE A 267 -16.35 -14.09 -19.18
C ILE A 267 -17.58 -14.85 -19.68
N SER A 268 -17.59 -15.18 -20.96
CA SER A 268 -18.71 -15.84 -21.64
C SER A 268 -18.57 -17.36 -21.76
N SER A 269 -17.40 -17.92 -21.46
CA SER A 269 -17.13 -19.35 -21.52
C SER A 269 -16.34 -19.83 -20.32
N GLY A 270 -16.78 -20.92 -19.73
CA GLY A 270 -16.12 -21.52 -18.56
C GLY A 270 -15.05 -22.57 -18.91
N PHE A 271 -14.81 -22.81 -20.20
CA PHE A 271 -13.79 -23.77 -20.63
C PHE A 271 -12.40 -23.17 -20.53
N GLY A 272 -11.52 -23.85 -19.81
CA GLY A 272 -10.11 -23.52 -19.73
C GLY A 272 -9.38 -23.79 -21.04
N ALA A 273 -8.35 -23.02 -21.35
CA ALA A 273 -7.48 -23.27 -22.48
C ALA A 273 -6.46 -24.37 -22.14
N GLU A 274 -6.21 -25.29 -23.08
CA GLU A 274 -5.21 -26.36 -22.95
C GLU A 274 -5.40 -27.23 -21.70
N GLU A 275 -4.38 -27.32 -20.84
CA GLU A 275 -4.39 -28.08 -19.58
C GLU A 275 -4.74 -27.20 -18.35
N LEU A 276 -5.23 -25.97 -18.57
CA LEU A 276 -5.61 -25.04 -17.50
C LEU A 276 -7.03 -25.36 -17.00
N PRO A 277 -7.33 -24.99 -15.74
CA PRO A 277 -8.59 -25.34 -15.10
C PRO A 277 -9.82 -24.77 -15.78
N ASP A 278 -10.87 -25.57 -15.90
CA ASP A 278 -12.24 -25.16 -16.18
C ASP A 278 -12.91 -24.61 -14.90
N TRP A 279 -13.90 -23.72 -15.06
CA TRP A 279 -14.61 -23.12 -13.94
C TRP A 279 -15.35 -24.11 -13.02
N GLY A 280 -15.77 -25.24 -13.56
CA GLY A 280 -16.42 -26.32 -12.79
C GLY A 280 -15.45 -27.27 -12.08
N GLY A 281 -14.13 -27.04 -12.23
CA GLY A 281 -13.08 -27.85 -11.62
C GLY A 281 -12.80 -27.50 -10.16
N GLU A 282 -12.00 -28.36 -9.52
CA GLU A 282 -11.62 -28.22 -8.10
C GLU A 282 -10.81 -26.98 -7.77
N HIS A 283 -10.29 -26.28 -8.78
CA HIS A 283 -9.47 -25.08 -8.62
C HIS A 283 -10.26 -23.77 -8.45
N PHE A 284 -11.59 -23.82 -8.64
CA PHE A 284 -12.50 -22.69 -8.42
C PHE A 284 -13.25 -22.89 -7.09
N LYS A 285 -12.63 -22.47 -5.99
CA LYS A 285 -13.10 -22.76 -4.64
C LYS A 285 -14.09 -21.71 -4.16
N LEU A 286 -15.27 -22.15 -3.73
CA LEU A 286 -16.24 -21.30 -3.08
C LEU A 286 -15.66 -20.75 -1.77
N LEU A 287 -15.76 -19.45 -1.56
CA LEU A 287 -15.34 -18.82 -0.33
C LEU A 287 -16.43 -18.90 0.73
N GLU A 288 -16.02 -19.18 1.94
CA GLU A 288 -16.90 -19.10 3.10
C GLU A 288 -16.93 -17.65 3.61
N ARG A 289 -18.14 -17.14 3.85
CA ARG A 289 -18.30 -15.77 4.38
C ARG A 289 -17.58 -15.61 5.71
N PRO A 290 -16.72 -14.59 5.86
CA PRO A 290 -15.99 -14.36 7.10
C PRO A 290 -16.91 -14.00 8.26
N GLN A 291 -16.77 -14.72 9.38
CA GLN A 291 -17.43 -14.43 10.66
C GLN A 291 -16.33 -14.14 11.69
N ILE A 292 -15.94 -12.89 11.81
CA ILE A 292 -14.71 -12.48 12.49
C ILE A 292 -14.97 -12.03 13.92
N ALA A 293 -14.20 -12.62 14.88
CA ALA A 293 -13.97 -12.06 16.20
C ALA A 293 -12.61 -11.36 16.23
N LEU A 294 -12.58 -10.06 16.47
CA LEU A 294 -11.36 -9.30 16.72
C LEU A 294 -11.16 -9.17 18.22
N MET A 295 -10.07 -9.75 18.73
CA MET A 295 -9.72 -9.63 20.16
C MET A 295 -9.23 -8.20 20.44
N GLY A 296 -9.73 -7.60 21.52
CA GLY A 296 -9.43 -6.22 21.86
C GLY A 296 -9.49 -5.98 23.37
N HIS A 297 -9.57 -4.71 23.78
CA HIS A 297 -9.57 -4.24 25.16
C HIS A 297 -8.21 -4.35 25.89
N GLN A 298 -8.22 -4.39 27.22
CA GLN A 298 -7.06 -4.13 28.08
C GLN A 298 -5.89 -5.11 27.90
N ASP A 299 -6.17 -6.33 27.43
CA ASP A 299 -5.17 -7.39 27.31
C ASP A 299 -4.36 -7.30 26.00
N PHE A 300 -4.76 -6.41 25.09
CA PHE A 300 -4.19 -6.29 23.76
C PHE A 300 -3.63 -4.89 23.50
N SER A 301 -2.61 -4.82 22.65
CA SER A 301 -2.03 -3.57 22.18
C SER A 301 -3.10 -2.74 21.44
N SER A 302 -3.40 -1.55 21.93
CA SER A 302 -4.38 -0.66 21.32
C SER A 302 -4.00 -0.24 19.90
N TYR A 303 -2.70 -0.20 19.58
CA TYR A 303 -2.21 0.09 18.23
C TYR A 303 -2.55 -1.03 17.26
N ASP A 304 -2.26 -2.27 17.64
CA ASP A 304 -2.47 -3.43 16.77
C ASP A 304 -3.96 -3.77 16.62
N VAL A 305 -4.73 -3.59 17.70
CA VAL A 305 -6.21 -3.65 17.63
C VAL A 305 -6.74 -2.58 16.68
N GLY A 306 -6.24 -1.35 16.79
CA GLY A 306 -6.65 -0.24 15.93
C GLY A 306 -6.34 -0.47 14.46
N VAL A 307 -5.15 -0.96 14.12
CA VAL A 307 -4.77 -1.31 12.75
C VAL A 307 -5.64 -2.44 12.20
N SER A 308 -5.86 -3.49 12.98
CA SER A 308 -6.71 -4.62 12.59
C SER A 308 -8.15 -4.18 12.36
N TRP A 309 -8.71 -3.42 13.28
CA TRP A 309 -10.05 -2.83 13.16
C TRP A 309 -10.17 -1.96 11.90
N TRP A 310 -9.23 -1.04 11.69
CA TRP A 310 -9.20 -0.18 10.52
C TRP A 310 -9.18 -0.97 9.21
N SER A 311 -8.37 -2.04 9.16
CA SER A 311 -8.26 -2.89 7.99
C SER A 311 -9.56 -3.61 7.69
N LEU A 312 -10.23 -4.17 8.70
CA LEU A 312 -11.49 -4.89 8.53
C LEU A 312 -12.64 -3.94 8.16
N ASP A 313 -12.79 -2.86 8.92
CA ASP A 313 -13.93 -1.95 8.79
C ASP A 313 -13.80 -1.03 7.58
N HIS A 314 -12.64 -0.42 7.41
CA HIS A 314 -12.44 0.65 6.43
C HIS A 314 -11.93 0.16 5.08
N HIS A 315 -10.92 -0.73 5.06
CA HIS A 315 -10.39 -1.23 3.79
C HIS A 315 -11.23 -2.35 3.19
N LEU A 316 -11.58 -3.35 3.98
CA LEU A 316 -12.30 -4.52 3.49
C LEU A 316 -13.82 -4.34 3.52
N GLY A 317 -14.35 -3.54 4.45
CA GLY A 317 -15.79 -3.38 4.64
C GLY A 317 -16.45 -4.63 5.22
N ILE A 318 -15.74 -5.41 6.05
CA ILE A 318 -16.22 -6.65 6.65
C ILE A 318 -16.74 -6.39 8.06
N ARG A 319 -17.96 -6.86 8.35
CA ARG A 319 -18.50 -6.86 9.70
C ARG A 319 -17.71 -7.80 10.62
N HIS A 320 -17.39 -7.34 11.80
CA HIS A 320 -16.69 -8.11 12.81
C HIS A 320 -17.21 -7.79 14.22
N SER A 321 -16.92 -8.66 15.18
CA SER A 321 -17.25 -8.45 16.59
C SER A 321 -15.98 -8.15 17.37
N MET A 322 -15.98 -7.03 18.12
CA MET A 322 -14.93 -6.78 19.11
C MET A 322 -15.17 -7.63 20.34
N VAL A 323 -14.20 -8.44 20.73
CA VAL A 323 -14.30 -9.41 21.83
C VAL A 323 -13.18 -9.19 22.82
N ASN A 324 -13.45 -9.25 24.14
CA ASN A 324 -12.42 -9.15 25.17
C ASN A 324 -11.83 -10.53 25.54
N GLY A 325 -10.65 -10.54 26.18
CA GLY A 325 -9.96 -11.77 26.57
C GLY A 325 -10.78 -12.68 27.48
N SER A 326 -11.59 -12.12 28.38
CA SER A 326 -12.45 -12.92 29.26
C SER A 326 -13.54 -13.69 28.52
N SER A 327 -13.96 -13.21 27.36
CA SER A 327 -14.96 -13.91 26.53
C SER A 327 -14.44 -15.23 25.93
N LEU A 328 -13.13 -15.44 25.88
CA LEU A 328 -12.55 -16.73 25.45
C LEU A 328 -12.92 -17.86 26.42
N ASN A 329 -13.09 -17.56 27.69
CA ASN A 329 -13.38 -18.57 28.72
C ASN A 329 -14.87 -18.88 28.86
N TYR A 330 -15.75 -17.93 28.54
CA TYR A 330 -17.19 -18.02 28.88
C TYR A 330 -18.10 -17.77 27.67
N GLY A 331 -17.55 -17.23 26.56
CA GLY A 331 -18.34 -16.90 25.37
C GLY A 331 -18.56 -18.09 24.44
N ASP A 332 -19.67 -18.08 23.73
CA ASP A 332 -19.89 -19.01 22.62
C ASP A 332 -19.18 -18.49 21.35
N LEU A 333 -18.01 -19.04 21.08
CA LEU A 333 -17.18 -18.68 19.93
C LEU A 333 -17.52 -19.45 18.64
N ARG A 334 -18.44 -20.43 18.69
CA ARG A 334 -18.79 -21.27 17.54
C ARG A 334 -19.43 -20.51 16.38
N ARG A 335 -19.91 -19.29 16.64
CA ARG A 335 -20.45 -18.39 15.62
C ARG A 335 -19.39 -17.70 14.77
N TYR A 336 -18.12 -17.83 15.13
CA TYR A 336 -17.00 -17.26 14.39
C TYR A 336 -16.22 -18.39 13.71
N ASN A 337 -15.85 -18.17 12.46
CA ASN A 337 -14.91 -19.04 11.73
C ASN A 337 -13.47 -18.47 11.74
N THR A 338 -13.30 -17.21 12.19
CA THR A 338 -12.00 -16.53 12.25
C THR A 338 -11.87 -15.75 13.54
N ILE A 339 -10.75 -15.94 14.25
CA ILE A 339 -10.40 -15.15 15.43
C ILE A 339 -9.07 -14.44 15.14
N ILE A 340 -9.09 -13.12 15.17
CA ILE A 340 -7.90 -12.29 15.01
C ILE A 340 -7.42 -11.88 16.41
N MET A 341 -6.19 -12.29 16.73
CA MET A 341 -5.54 -11.99 18.01
C MET A 341 -4.37 -11.03 17.76
N PRO A 342 -4.55 -9.72 17.96
CA PRO A 342 -3.47 -8.75 17.91
C PRO A 342 -2.43 -9.02 19.00
N SER A 343 -1.27 -8.36 18.95
CA SER A 343 -0.28 -8.50 20.02
C SER A 343 -0.82 -8.04 21.35
N GLY A 344 -0.43 -8.71 22.44
CA GLY A 344 -0.91 -8.43 23.78
C GLY A 344 -0.20 -9.25 24.83
N TYR A 345 -0.58 -9.03 26.08
CA TYR A 345 -0.11 -9.77 27.24
C TYR A 345 -1.26 -10.69 27.68
N LEU A 346 -1.22 -11.95 27.25
CA LEU A 346 -2.15 -13.01 27.69
C LEU A 346 -1.56 -13.77 28.88
#